data_fcac7f030037f7e44736fbfbd0dfd738
#
_entry.id   fcac7f030037f7e44736fbfbd0dfd738
#
_cell.length_a   1.000
_cell.length_b   1.000
_cell.length_c   1.000
_cell.angle_alpha   90.00
_cell.angle_beta   90.00
_cell.angle_gamma   90.00
#
_symmetry.space_group_name_H-M   'P 1'
#
loop_
_entity.id
_entity.type
_entity.pdbx_description
1 polymer ?
#
loop_
_entity_poly.entity_id
_entity_poly.type
_entity_poly.pdbx_seq_one_letter_code
_entity_poly.pdbx_strand_id
1 'polypeptide(L)'
;MNLKCLFCGILVGLYVEAIEAVNYTPEKISASISLKVPGNESEKYSLDMRQLKNDRSSYLLEPSKGIPMVITQRMEDMNGKLRINVSLTALEDVYFNFSEQLSTGFNHDDCQFYMPGFWYRRNLRSPKEAPSFHTSDSWLVREDRLSAPLTGIYSEKEKSFVTVSRIDNFANEVLSTHREGEIILSGKTSIGFTGFENQNGVATLSFGFPYREAPKSYIRKLTLAPSVEAYQLLRKGESLSLTWELHESEIADFSECVQHIWEYSYDTNCPQIVNTPYSPEKMKEVMSNFFVESFVGNTPTHYYSGVELRTATCDQTDVAEVGFVGRTLLNAFNALEYGEQQRRTDLVTNAYKIFDSYLQNGFSETGFFNEVVHYRRNFVESVHSIRRQSEGVYALL
;
A
#
# COMPACT_ATOMS: atom_id res chain seq x y z
N MET A 1 7.37 -9.32 67.71
CA MET A 1 6.88 -8.20 66.88
C MET A 1 6.67 -8.75 65.44
N ASN A 2 5.41 -9.07 65.12
CA ASN A 2 5.03 -9.84 63.92
C ASN A 2 4.89 -8.91 62.72
N LEU A 3 5.64 -9.17 61.69
CA LEU A 3 5.49 -8.53 60.37
C LEU A 3 4.69 -9.46 59.47
N LYS A 4 3.42 -9.15 59.24
CA LYS A 4 2.57 -9.85 58.28
C LYS A 4 2.85 -9.27 56.88
N CYS A 5 3.46 -10.05 56.00
CA CYS A 5 3.51 -9.78 54.56
C CYS A 5 2.14 -10.03 53.96
N LEU A 6 1.57 -8.98 53.36
CA LEU A 6 0.36 -9.02 52.57
C LEU A 6 0.75 -9.41 51.16
N PHE A 7 0.44 -10.62 50.75
CA PHE A 7 0.53 -11.04 49.31
C PHE A 7 -0.72 -10.51 48.59
N CYS A 8 -0.55 -9.51 47.77
CA CYS A 8 -1.56 -9.06 46.83
C CYS A 8 -1.39 -9.88 45.52
N GLY A 9 -2.18 -10.95 45.41
CA GLY A 9 -2.24 -11.75 44.17
C GLY A 9 -2.98 -10.98 43.11
N ILE A 10 -2.27 -10.52 42.10
CA ILE A 10 -2.88 -10.03 40.85
C ILE A 10 -3.29 -11.27 40.04
N LEU A 11 -4.59 -11.56 40.03
CA LEU A 11 -5.18 -12.46 39.04
C LEU A 11 -5.12 -11.75 37.66
N VAL A 12 -4.13 -12.07 36.85
CA VAL A 12 -4.17 -11.79 35.41
C VAL A 12 -5.13 -12.82 34.83
N GLY A 13 -6.37 -12.39 34.59
CA GLY A 13 -7.33 -13.17 33.82
C GLY A 13 -6.79 -13.25 32.39
N LEU A 14 -6.27 -14.41 32.02
CA LEU A 14 -6.10 -14.77 30.62
C LEU A 14 -7.50 -14.87 30.01
N TYR A 15 -7.96 -13.83 29.33
CA TYR A 15 -9.02 -13.94 28.35
C TYR A 15 -8.45 -14.79 27.21
N VAL A 16 -8.75 -16.06 27.23
CA VAL A 16 -8.66 -16.90 26.02
C VAL A 16 -9.88 -16.52 25.22
N GLU A 17 -9.73 -15.58 24.27
CA GLU A 17 -10.72 -15.39 23.22
C GLU A 17 -10.90 -16.75 22.53
N ALA A 18 -12.13 -17.25 22.54
CA ALA A 18 -12.48 -18.42 21.79
C ALA A 18 -12.27 -18.05 20.30
N ILE A 19 -11.22 -18.62 19.69
CA ILE A 19 -10.99 -18.49 18.25
C ILE A 19 -12.15 -19.20 17.58
N GLU A 20 -13.12 -18.45 17.07
CA GLU A 20 -14.20 -19.00 16.27
C GLU A 20 -13.61 -19.57 14.99
N ALA A 21 -14.00 -20.79 14.68
CA ALA A 21 -13.58 -21.47 13.47
C ALA A 21 -14.05 -20.68 12.25
N VAL A 22 -13.16 -20.45 11.29
CA VAL A 22 -13.47 -19.75 10.04
C VAL A 22 -14.58 -20.53 9.30
N ASN A 23 -15.76 -19.94 9.16
CA ASN A 23 -16.93 -20.53 8.49
C ASN A 23 -16.88 -20.42 6.95
N TYR A 24 -15.68 -20.57 6.36
CA TYR A 24 -15.58 -20.57 4.90
C TYR A 24 -15.77 -21.98 4.37
N THR A 25 -16.86 -22.15 3.65
CA THR A 25 -17.12 -23.37 2.90
C THR A 25 -16.67 -23.18 1.45
N PRO A 26 -16.30 -24.26 0.74
CA PRO A 26 -15.93 -24.20 -0.66
C PRO A 26 -16.97 -23.51 -1.55
N GLU A 27 -18.26 -23.58 -1.17
CA GLU A 27 -19.36 -22.97 -1.91
C GLU A 27 -19.32 -21.42 -1.95
N LYS A 28 -18.61 -20.79 -1.01
CA LYS A 28 -18.41 -19.33 -1.00
C LYS A 28 -17.26 -18.89 -1.91
N ILE A 29 -16.43 -19.82 -2.36
CA ILE A 29 -15.26 -19.55 -3.21
C ILE A 29 -15.57 -20.00 -4.63
N SER A 30 -15.36 -19.14 -5.60
CA SER A 30 -15.40 -19.46 -7.01
C SER A 30 -14.06 -19.15 -7.66
N ALA A 31 -13.62 -20.04 -8.54
CA ALA A 31 -12.37 -19.92 -9.28
C ALA A 31 -12.61 -19.80 -10.79
N SER A 32 -11.74 -19.10 -11.47
CA SER A 32 -11.75 -19.02 -12.92
C SER A 32 -10.33 -18.85 -13.46
N ILE A 33 -10.14 -19.25 -14.71
CA ILE A 33 -8.89 -19.04 -15.44
C ILE A 33 -9.18 -18.49 -16.82
N SER A 34 -8.41 -17.48 -17.22
CA SER A 34 -8.41 -16.97 -18.59
C SER A 34 -7.15 -17.45 -19.29
N LEU A 35 -7.31 -18.00 -20.51
CA LEU A 35 -6.21 -18.45 -21.36
C LEU A 35 -6.08 -17.55 -22.56
N LYS A 36 -4.84 -17.23 -22.93
CA LYS A 36 -4.51 -16.31 -24.02
C LYS A 36 -3.66 -16.98 -25.08
N VAL A 37 -4.13 -16.95 -26.32
CA VAL A 37 -3.32 -17.28 -27.48
C VAL A 37 -2.86 -15.97 -28.13
N PRO A 38 -1.54 -15.80 -28.43
CA PRO A 38 -1.07 -14.58 -29.10
C PRO A 38 -1.86 -14.28 -30.37
N GLY A 39 -2.33 -13.04 -30.51
CA GLY A 39 -3.12 -12.60 -31.65
C GLY A 39 -4.64 -12.83 -31.53
N ASN A 40 -5.12 -13.60 -30.57
CA ASN A 40 -6.55 -13.84 -30.36
C ASN A 40 -7.01 -13.15 -29.06
N GLU A 41 -8.32 -13.00 -28.89
CA GLU A 41 -8.92 -12.65 -27.58
C GLU A 41 -8.73 -13.80 -26.59
N SER A 42 -8.71 -13.49 -25.28
CA SER A 42 -8.63 -14.52 -24.25
C SER A 42 -9.94 -15.28 -24.11
N GLU A 43 -9.84 -16.53 -23.69
CA GLU A 43 -10.99 -17.35 -23.31
C GLU A 43 -11.02 -17.55 -21.80
N LYS A 44 -12.16 -17.24 -21.16
CA LYS A 44 -12.36 -17.42 -19.71
C LYS A 44 -13.12 -18.69 -19.43
N TYR A 45 -12.62 -19.46 -18.45
CA TYR A 45 -13.19 -20.72 -17.98
C TYR A 45 -13.51 -20.63 -16.49
N SER A 46 -14.75 -20.92 -16.12
CA SER A 46 -15.10 -21.19 -14.72
C SER A 46 -14.56 -22.55 -14.31
N LEU A 47 -14.14 -22.66 -13.07
CA LEU A 47 -13.54 -23.87 -12.52
C LEU A 47 -14.44 -24.42 -11.40
N ASP A 48 -14.87 -25.67 -11.55
CA ASP A 48 -15.64 -26.38 -10.54
C ASP A 48 -14.70 -27.07 -9.53
N MET A 49 -14.95 -26.87 -8.24
CA MET A 49 -14.18 -27.50 -7.17
C MET A 49 -14.64 -28.94 -6.93
N ARG A 50 -13.79 -29.90 -7.19
CA ARG A 50 -14.05 -31.30 -6.87
C ARG A 50 -13.10 -31.79 -5.79
N GLN A 51 -13.63 -32.14 -4.62
CA GLN A 51 -12.85 -32.65 -3.49
C GLN A 51 -12.16 -33.98 -3.85
N LEU A 52 -10.90 -34.13 -3.47
CA LEU A 52 -10.13 -35.35 -3.68
C LEU A 52 -10.51 -36.42 -2.66
N LYS A 53 -10.64 -37.70 -3.13
CA LYS A 53 -11.14 -38.81 -2.30
C LYS A 53 -10.28 -39.11 -1.06
N ASN A 54 -8.97 -38.82 -1.13
CA ASN A 54 -8.01 -39.18 -0.09
C ASN A 54 -7.60 -38.03 0.80
N ASP A 55 -8.02 -36.80 0.48
CA ASP A 55 -7.68 -35.60 1.25
C ASP A 55 -8.84 -34.60 1.19
N ARG A 56 -9.49 -34.42 2.35
CA ARG A 56 -10.66 -33.52 2.47
C ARG A 56 -10.34 -32.06 2.34
N SER A 57 -9.08 -31.69 2.48
CA SER A 57 -8.60 -30.29 2.34
C SER A 57 -8.16 -29.97 0.92
N SER A 58 -8.06 -30.97 0.04
CA SER A 58 -7.57 -30.80 -1.34
C SER A 58 -8.67 -30.98 -2.38
N TYR A 59 -8.62 -30.11 -3.36
CA TYR A 59 -9.59 -30.01 -4.47
C TYR A 59 -8.87 -30.01 -5.80
N LEU A 60 -9.48 -30.63 -6.80
CA LEU A 60 -9.15 -30.44 -8.20
C LEU A 60 -10.08 -29.37 -8.76
N LEU A 61 -9.53 -28.35 -9.41
CA LEU A 61 -10.28 -27.29 -10.06
C LEU A 61 -10.45 -27.68 -11.53
N GLU A 62 -11.66 -28.07 -11.92
CA GLU A 62 -11.96 -28.62 -13.25
C GLU A 62 -12.81 -27.62 -14.05
N PRO A 63 -12.36 -27.18 -15.22
CA PRO A 63 -13.19 -26.42 -16.13
C PRO A 63 -14.24 -27.32 -16.80
N SER A 64 -15.36 -26.73 -17.20
CA SER A 64 -16.41 -27.42 -17.96
C SER A 64 -15.92 -27.95 -19.33
N LYS A 65 -14.83 -27.40 -19.85
CA LYS A 65 -14.18 -27.78 -21.09
C LYS A 65 -12.68 -27.95 -20.82
N GLY A 66 -12.09 -29.01 -21.33
CA GLY A 66 -10.67 -29.33 -21.09
C GLY A 66 -9.75 -28.18 -21.46
N ILE A 67 -8.78 -27.90 -20.58
CA ILE A 67 -7.71 -26.91 -20.77
C ILE A 67 -6.35 -27.61 -20.64
N PRO A 68 -5.26 -27.03 -21.20
CA PRO A 68 -3.93 -27.65 -21.15
C PRO A 68 -3.22 -27.42 -19.81
N MET A 69 -3.96 -27.50 -18.70
CA MET A 69 -3.45 -27.30 -17.35
C MET A 69 -4.12 -28.23 -16.34
N VAL A 70 -3.40 -28.57 -15.27
CA VAL A 70 -3.94 -29.16 -14.06
C VAL A 70 -3.87 -28.12 -12.95
N ILE A 71 -4.99 -27.88 -12.29
CA ILE A 71 -5.09 -26.90 -11.21
C ILE A 71 -5.59 -27.61 -9.96
N THR A 72 -4.83 -27.54 -8.89
CA THR A 72 -5.22 -28.08 -7.58
C THR A 72 -5.23 -26.99 -6.54
N GLN A 73 -6.12 -27.11 -5.58
CA GLN A 73 -6.26 -26.19 -4.46
C GLN A 73 -6.29 -26.96 -3.15
N ARG A 74 -5.56 -26.46 -2.16
CA ARG A 74 -5.61 -26.96 -0.80
C ARG A 74 -6.05 -25.86 0.14
N MET A 75 -7.01 -26.19 1.00
CA MET A 75 -7.59 -25.27 1.98
C MET A 75 -7.31 -25.80 3.38
N GLU A 76 -6.63 -25.02 4.21
CA GLU A 76 -6.18 -25.42 5.54
C GLU A 76 -6.58 -24.35 6.58
N ASP A 77 -7.21 -24.80 7.67
CA ASP A 77 -7.44 -23.94 8.84
C ASP A 77 -6.11 -23.75 9.59
N MET A 78 -5.71 -22.50 9.72
CA MET A 78 -4.49 -22.04 10.39
C MET A 78 -4.84 -21.21 11.63
N ASN A 79 -5.48 -21.83 12.64
CA ASN A 79 -5.88 -21.17 13.88
C ASN A 79 -6.84 -19.98 13.66
N GLY A 80 -7.95 -20.24 12.99
CA GLY A 80 -8.97 -19.22 12.71
C GLY A 80 -8.74 -18.41 11.44
N LYS A 81 -7.73 -18.76 10.63
CA LYS A 81 -7.50 -18.24 9.30
C LYS A 81 -7.55 -19.37 8.28
N LEU A 82 -8.12 -19.12 7.12
CA LEU A 82 -8.12 -20.10 6.04
C LEU A 82 -6.96 -19.83 5.09
N ARG A 83 -6.01 -20.76 5.01
CA ARG A 83 -4.95 -20.71 4.00
C ARG A 83 -5.37 -21.44 2.75
N ILE A 84 -5.25 -20.76 1.62
CA ILE A 84 -5.54 -21.31 0.28
C ILE A 84 -4.22 -21.42 -0.47
N ASN A 85 -3.85 -22.65 -0.83
CA ASN A 85 -2.70 -22.93 -1.68
C ASN A 85 -3.19 -23.44 -3.03
N VAL A 86 -2.89 -22.72 -4.10
CA VAL A 86 -3.22 -23.11 -5.47
C VAL A 86 -1.96 -23.52 -6.21
N SER A 87 -1.99 -24.66 -6.86
CA SER A 87 -0.92 -25.15 -7.73
C SER A 87 -1.43 -25.28 -9.15
N LEU A 88 -0.76 -24.59 -10.08
CA LEU A 88 -1.04 -24.60 -11.51
C LEU A 88 0.10 -25.35 -12.22
N THR A 89 -0.21 -26.41 -12.96
CA THR A 89 0.78 -27.17 -13.72
C THR A 89 0.39 -27.20 -15.20
N ALA A 90 1.27 -26.72 -16.06
CA ALA A 90 1.02 -26.68 -17.49
C ALA A 90 1.28 -28.05 -18.17
N LEU A 91 0.32 -28.51 -18.97
CA LEU A 91 0.46 -29.71 -19.82
C LEU A 91 1.04 -29.36 -21.19
N GLU A 92 0.88 -28.10 -21.61
CA GLU A 92 1.43 -27.49 -22.82
C GLU A 92 1.86 -26.05 -22.50
N ASP A 93 2.59 -25.38 -23.39
CA ASP A 93 2.92 -23.97 -23.23
C ASP A 93 1.63 -23.14 -23.26
N VAL A 94 1.36 -22.36 -22.20
CA VAL A 94 0.10 -21.64 -22.04
C VAL A 94 0.30 -20.27 -21.39
N TYR A 95 -0.35 -19.24 -21.95
CA TYR A 95 -0.48 -17.94 -21.27
C TYR A 95 -1.78 -17.93 -20.47
N PHE A 96 -1.69 -17.61 -19.20
CA PHE A 96 -2.82 -17.70 -18.28
C PHE A 96 -2.97 -16.46 -17.42
N ASN A 97 -4.19 -16.24 -16.92
CA ASN A 97 -4.53 -15.40 -15.75
C ASN A 97 -5.51 -16.17 -14.89
N PHE A 98 -5.17 -16.39 -13.63
CA PHE A 98 -5.95 -17.12 -12.64
C PHE A 98 -6.62 -16.15 -11.67
N SER A 99 -7.90 -16.38 -11.35
CA SER A 99 -8.68 -15.56 -10.43
C SER A 99 -9.48 -16.42 -9.47
N GLU A 100 -9.55 -15.97 -8.22
CA GLU A 100 -10.51 -16.45 -7.23
C GLU A 100 -11.38 -15.30 -6.71
N GLN A 101 -12.58 -15.65 -6.30
CA GLN A 101 -13.56 -14.75 -5.72
C GLN A 101 -14.15 -15.40 -4.47
N LEU A 102 -14.19 -14.65 -3.38
CA LEU A 102 -14.83 -15.06 -2.13
C LEU A 102 -16.06 -14.18 -1.90
N SER A 103 -17.24 -14.79 -1.92
CA SER A 103 -18.48 -14.13 -1.51
C SER A 103 -18.50 -14.00 0.01
N THR A 104 -18.56 -12.76 0.52
CA THR A 104 -18.63 -12.51 1.97
C THR A 104 -20.03 -12.77 2.54
N GLY A 105 -21.06 -12.74 1.70
CA GLY A 105 -22.45 -12.73 2.11
C GLY A 105 -22.93 -11.36 2.61
N PHE A 106 -22.06 -10.37 2.74
CA PHE A 106 -22.43 -9.01 3.17
C PHE A 106 -23.12 -8.24 2.05
N ASN A 107 -24.15 -7.46 2.40
CA ASN A 107 -24.74 -6.52 1.47
C ASN A 107 -23.69 -5.45 1.12
N HIS A 108 -23.38 -5.28 -0.16
CA HIS A 108 -22.37 -4.37 -0.65
C HIS A 108 -22.60 -2.91 -0.22
N ASP A 109 -23.87 -2.49 -0.14
CA ASP A 109 -24.23 -1.12 0.26
C ASP A 109 -23.95 -0.82 1.74
N ASP A 110 -23.88 -1.85 2.58
CA ASP A 110 -23.56 -1.75 4.01
C ASP A 110 -22.04 -1.88 4.28
N CYS A 111 -21.22 -2.04 3.23
CA CYS A 111 -19.80 -2.32 3.36
C CYS A 111 -18.89 -1.08 3.22
N GLN A 112 -17.78 -1.14 3.91
CA GLN A 112 -16.61 -0.28 3.75
C GLN A 112 -15.41 -1.14 3.33
N PHE A 113 -14.58 -0.61 2.45
CA PHE A 113 -13.48 -1.35 1.83
C PHE A 113 -12.15 -0.76 2.22
N TYR A 114 -11.14 -1.61 2.34
CA TYR A 114 -9.79 -1.23 2.69
C TYR A 114 -8.77 -1.92 1.79
N MET A 115 -7.94 -1.12 1.12
CA MET A 115 -6.73 -1.57 0.43
C MET A 115 -5.58 -0.65 0.87
N PRO A 116 -4.56 -1.13 1.57
CA PRO A 116 -3.56 -0.31 2.23
C PRO A 116 -2.85 0.67 1.30
N GLY A 117 -2.92 1.97 1.62
CA GLY A 117 -2.30 3.03 0.82
C GLY A 117 -3.07 3.42 -0.45
N PHE A 118 -4.16 2.72 -0.80
CA PHE A 118 -4.89 2.93 -2.03
C PHE A 118 -6.37 3.25 -1.83
N TRP A 119 -7.07 2.52 -0.95
CA TRP A 119 -8.49 2.65 -0.76
C TRP A 119 -8.89 2.67 0.71
N TYR A 120 -9.71 3.66 1.09
CA TYR A 120 -10.26 3.82 2.43
C TYR A 120 -11.77 4.02 2.38
N ARG A 121 -12.51 3.16 3.05
CA ARG A 121 -13.99 3.16 3.07
C ARG A 121 -14.55 3.07 1.65
N ARG A 122 -15.05 4.17 1.11
CA ARG A 122 -15.59 4.28 -0.27
C ARG A 122 -14.85 5.29 -1.13
N ASN A 123 -13.79 5.91 -0.63
CA ASN A 123 -13.07 6.99 -1.31
C ASN A 123 -13.98 8.11 -1.85
N LEU A 124 -15.11 8.39 -1.16
CA LEU A 124 -16.14 9.33 -1.63
C LEU A 124 -15.65 10.78 -1.77
N ARG A 125 -14.54 11.13 -1.11
CA ARG A 125 -13.93 12.47 -1.21
C ARG A 125 -12.93 12.59 -2.35
N SER A 126 -12.67 11.50 -3.06
CA SER A 126 -11.77 11.50 -4.22
C SER A 126 -12.50 12.03 -5.46
N PRO A 127 -11.82 12.76 -6.36
CA PRO A 127 -12.39 13.17 -7.62
C PRO A 127 -12.65 11.97 -8.55
N LYS A 128 -13.45 12.17 -9.61
CA LYS A 128 -13.81 11.13 -10.59
C LYS A 128 -12.62 10.58 -11.37
N GLU A 129 -11.52 11.30 -11.41
CA GLU A 129 -10.26 10.92 -12.06
C GLU A 129 -9.34 10.10 -11.15
N ALA A 130 -9.82 9.75 -9.96
CA ALA A 130 -9.11 8.90 -9.00
C ALA A 130 -9.93 7.64 -8.69
N PRO A 131 -9.29 6.58 -8.16
CA PRO A 131 -10.01 5.43 -7.66
C PRO A 131 -11.02 5.85 -6.57
N SER A 132 -12.29 5.70 -6.85
CA SER A 132 -13.37 6.09 -5.95
C SER A 132 -14.67 5.39 -6.28
N PHE A 133 -15.59 5.35 -5.34
CA PHE A 133 -16.96 4.84 -5.55
C PHE A 133 -17.76 5.66 -6.59
N HIS A 134 -17.37 6.92 -6.85
CA HIS A 134 -17.93 7.72 -7.94
C HIS A 134 -17.58 7.20 -9.33
N THR A 135 -16.47 6.48 -9.44
CA THR A 135 -15.98 5.88 -10.70
C THR A 135 -16.55 4.48 -10.88
N SER A 136 -16.51 3.66 -9.83
CA SER A 136 -17.05 2.30 -9.81
C SER A 136 -17.22 1.82 -8.37
N ASP A 137 -18.18 0.93 -8.15
CA ASP A 137 -18.41 0.20 -6.90
C ASP A 137 -17.61 -1.10 -6.81
N SER A 138 -16.75 -1.35 -7.80
CA SER A 138 -15.89 -2.54 -7.91
C SER A 138 -14.50 -2.12 -8.38
N TRP A 139 -13.45 -2.55 -7.67
CA TRP A 139 -12.07 -2.22 -7.99
C TRP A 139 -11.13 -3.40 -7.76
N LEU A 140 -10.37 -3.71 -8.79
CA LEU A 140 -9.23 -4.63 -8.75
C LEU A 140 -7.95 -3.85 -9.04
N VAL A 141 -6.90 -4.08 -8.28
CA VAL A 141 -5.64 -3.36 -8.40
C VAL A 141 -4.45 -4.30 -8.27
N ARG A 142 -3.38 -3.94 -8.92
CA ARG A 142 -2.07 -4.62 -8.80
C ARG A 142 -1.59 -4.55 -7.35
N GLU A 143 -1.05 -5.65 -6.86
CA GLU A 143 -0.55 -5.75 -5.48
C GLU A 143 0.59 -4.77 -5.18
N ASP A 144 1.44 -4.44 -6.16
CA ASP A 144 2.55 -3.50 -6.01
C ASP A 144 2.14 -2.03 -5.87
N ARG A 145 0.85 -1.72 -6.01
CA ARG A 145 0.30 -0.39 -5.70
C ARG A 145 -0.10 -0.24 -4.23
N LEU A 146 -0.13 -1.33 -3.50
CA LEU A 146 -0.56 -1.40 -2.12
C LEU A 146 0.64 -1.42 -1.18
N SER A 147 0.46 -0.92 0.04
CA SER A 147 1.50 -1.02 1.09
C SER A 147 1.63 -2.45 1.63
N ALA A 148 0.60 -3.28 1.45
CA ALA A 148 0.59 -4.71 1.67
C ALA A 148 -0.39 -5.37 0.69
N PRO A 149 -0.14 -6.59 0.19
CA PRO A 149 -0.92 -7.23 -0.87
C PRO A 149 -2.23 -7.83 -0.31
N LEU A 150 -3.11 -6.95 0.14
CA LEU A 150 -4.36 -7.36 0.78
C LEU A 150 -5.54 -6.44 0.44
N THR A 151 -6.75 -7.01 0.58
CA THR A 151 -8.01 -6.28 0.55
C THR A 151 -8.87 -6.72 1.73
N GLY A 152 -9.48 -5.76 2.42
CA GLY A 152 -10.44 -5.99 3.50
C GLY A 152 -11.82 -5.42 3.17
N ILE A 153 -12.87 -6.12 3.59
CA ILE A 153 -14.26 -5.70 3.52
C ILE A 153 -14.84 -5.73 4.94
N TYR A 154 -15.34 -4.61 5.40
CA TYR A 154 -16.02 -4.47 6.68
C TYR A 154 -17.51 -4.20 6.46
N SER A 155 -18.38 -4.98 7.09
CA SER A 155 -19.83 -4.74 7.12
C SER A 155 -20.20 -3.97 8.39
N GLU A 156 -20.76 -2.77 8.21
CA GLU A 156 -21.26 -1.97 9.34
C GLU A 156 -22.46 -2.63 10.04
N LYS A 157 -23.26 -3.37 9.29
CA LYS A 157 -24.44 -4.05 9.80
C LYS A 157 -24.11 -5.31 10.56
N GLU A 158 -23.27 -6.16 9.99
CA GLU A 158 -22.89 -7.44 10.59
C GLU A 158 -21.78 -7.30 11.65
N LYS A 159 -21.17 -6.10 11.78
CA LYS A 159 -20.03 -5.87 12.69
C LYS A 159 -18.93 -6.89 12.51
N SER A 160 -18.63 -7.22 11.28
CA SER A 160 -17.65 -8.23 10.90
C SER A 160 -16.82 -7.75 9.71
N PHE A 161 -15.58 -8.23 9.64
CA PHE A 161 -14.72 -7.99 8.49
C PHE A 161 -14.17 -9.29 7.92
N VAL A 162 -13.87 -9.25 6.63
CA VAL A 162 -13.19 -10.33 5.90
C VAL A 162 -12.03 -9.74 5.14
N THR A 163 -10.87 -10.37 5.22
CA THR A 163 -9.68 -9.97 4.47
C THR A 163 -9.12 -11.12 3.66
N VAL A 164 -8.50 -10.78 2.53
CA VAL A 164 -7.62 -11.68 1.79
C VAL A 164 -6.24 -11.04 1.71
N SER A 165 -5.21 -11.79 2.02
CA SER A 165 -3.82 -11.37 1.90
C SER A 165 -3.02 -12.41 1.15
N ARG A 166 -2.19 -12.01 0.21
CA ARG A 166 -1.22 -12.89 -0.41
C ARG A 166 0.01 -13.01 0.47
N ILE A 167 0.51 -14.23 0.71
CA ILE A 167 1.61 -14.53 1.62
C ILE A 167 2.80 -15.22 0.98
N ASP A 168 2.85 -15.30 -0.35
CA ASP A 168 3.98 -15.86 -1.07
C ASP A 168 5.21 -14.94 -0.98
N ASN A 169 6.39 -15.54 -1.14
CA ASN A 169 7.62 -14.77 -1.31
C ASN A 169 7.60 -14.01 -2.62
N PHE A 170 7.69 -12.68 -2.53
CA PHE A 170 7.74 -11.81 -3.69
C PHE A 170 9.18 -11.71 -4.21
N ALA A 171 9.40 -12.09 -5.46
CA ALA A 171 10.59 -11.69 -6.18
C ALA A 171 10.43 -10.23 -6.63
N ASN A 172 11.46 -9.41 -6.48
CA ASN A 172 11.43 -7.98 -6.84
C ASN A 172 11.55 -7.75 -8.34
N GLU A 173 10.68 -8.33 -9.14
CA GLU A 173 10.65 -8.11 -10.57
C GLU A 173 9.69 -6.97 -10.90
N VAL A 174 10.25 -5.86 -11.33
CA VAL A 174 9.50 -4.68 -11.75
C VAL A 174 9.22 -4.78 -13.25
N LEU A 175 8.12 -5.40 -13.63
CA LEU A 175 7.58 -5.29 -14.99
C LEU A 175 6.64 -4.08 -15.03
N SER A 176 7.19 -2.90 -15.24
CA SER A 176 6.42 -1.69 -15.43
C SER A 176 6.02 -1.53 -16.90
N THR A 177 4.84 -1.99 -17.29
CA THR A 177 4.25 -1.61 -18.56
C THR A 177 2.90 -0.97 -18.31
N HIS A 178 2.79 0.33 -18.60
CA HIS A 178 1.53 1.04 -18.68
C HIS A 178 0.86 0.75 -20.03
N ARG A 179 0.42 -0.48 -20.22
CA ARG A 179 -0.37 -0.89 -21.36
C ARG A 179 -1.80 -1.11 -20.91
N GLU A 180 -2.73 -0.95 -21.80
CA GLU A 180 -4.15 -1.20 -21.61
C GLU A 180 -4.58 -2.49 -22.29
N GLY A 181 -5.72 -3.02 -21.87
CA GLY A 181 -6.29 -4.24 -22.43
C GLY A 181 -5.55 -5.50 -21.99
N GLU A 182 -5.60 -6.51 -22.82
CA GLU A 182 -4.94 -7.79 -22.60
C GLU A 182 -3.47 -7.72 -23.02
N ILE A 183 -2.58 -8.01 -22.08
CA ILE A 183 -1.13 -7.94 -22.30
C ILE A 183 -0.45 -9.29 -22.03
N ILE A 184 0.37 -9.73 -22.97
CA ILE A 184 1.26 -10.88 -22.79
C ILE A 184 2.57 -10.37 -22.20
N LEU A 185 2.94 -10.92 -21.04
CA LEU A 185 4.18 -10.57 -20.36
C LEU A 185 5.38 -11.17 -21.10
N SER A 186 6.43 -10.37 -21.27
CA SER A 186 7.68 -10.82 -21.90
C SER A 186 8.56 -11.70 -20.98
N GLY A 187 8.23 -11.78 -19.71
CA GLY A 187 8.94 -12.55 -18.68
C GLY A 187 8.03 -12.96 -17.53
N LYS A 188 8.62 -13.53 -16.49
CA LYS A 188 7.90 -13.89 -15.25
C LYS A 188 7.70 -12.65 -14.40
N THR A 189 6.55 -12.56 -13.73
CA THR A 189 6.27 -11.56 -12.70
C THR A 189 5.96 -12.24 -11.38
N SER A 190 6.12 -11.53 -10.28
CA SER A 190 5.62 -11.95 -8.95
C SER A 190 4.34 -11.20 -8.57
N ILE A 191 3.89 -10.26 -9.41
CA ILE A 191 2.80 -9.35 -9.08
C ILE A 191 1.46 -9.99 -9.43
N GLY A 192 0.60 -10.15 -8.43
CA GLY A 192 -0.80 -10.51 -8.58
C GLY A 192 -1.72 -9.29 -8.51
N PHE A 193 -2.98 -9.54 -8.22
CA PHE A 193 -3.99 -8.52 -7.97
C PHE A 193 -4.90 -8.90 -6.81
N THR A 194 -5.49 -7.89 -6.21
CA THR A 194 -6.52 -8.02 -5.18
C THR A 194 -7.51 -6.87 -5.29
N GLY A 195 -8.70 -7.04 -4.74
CA GLY A 195 -9.72 -6.01 -4.73
C GLY A 195 -11.07 -6.51 -4.26
N PHE A 196 -12.08 -5.72 -4.53
CA PHE A 196 -13.48 -6.01 -4.20
C PHE A 196 -14.38 -5.79 -5.42
N GLU A 197 -15.46 -6.53 -5.47
CA GLU A 197 -16.48 -6.43 -6.52
C GLU A 197 -17.87 -6.45 -5.90
N ASN A 198 -18.80 -5.78 -6.58
CA ASN A 198 -20.24 -5.89 -6.32
C ASN A 198 -20.80 -7.00 -7.20
N GLN A 199 -21.12 -8.16 -6.62
CA GLN A 199 -21.79 -9.24 -7.34
C GLN A 199 -23.25 -9.33 -6.94
N ASN A 200 -24.10 -8.71 -7.75
CA ASN A 200 -25.55 -8.70 -7.53
C ASN A 200 -25.96 -8.21 -6.12
N GLY A 201 -25.29 -7.17 -5.62
CA GLY A 201 -25.55 -6.60 -4.29
C GLY A 201 -24.77 -7.27 -3.16
N VAL A 202 -23.94 -8.27 -3.45
CA VAL A 202 -23.08 -8.94 -2.46
C VAL A 202 -21.65 -8.46 -2.61
N ALA A 203 -21.03 -8.03 -1.51
CA ALA A 203 -19.63 -7.67 -1.48
C ALA A 203 -18.76 -8.93 -1.60
N THR A 204 -17.86 -8.92 -2.57
CA THR A 204 -17.03 -10.07 -2.93
C THR A 204 -15.55 -9.66 -2.95
N LEU A 205 -14.69 -10.40 -2.27
CA LEU A 205 -13.24 -10.28 -2.44
C LEU A 205 -12.83 -10.96 -3.73
N SER A 206 -11.95 -10.31 -4.52
CA SER A 206 -11.41 -10.87 -5.76
C SER A 206 -9.90 -10.74 -5.75
N PHE A 207 -9.20 -11.83 -6.06
CA PHE A 207 -7.75 -11.91 -6.03
C PHE A 207 -7.24 -12.92 -7.06
N GLY A 208 -5.98 -12.81 -7.43
CA GLY A 208 -5.43 -13.73 -8.43
C GLY A 208 -4.04 -13.36 -8.95
N PHE A 209 -3.64 -14.02 -10.02
CA PHE A 209 -2.31 -13.90 -10.61
C PHE A 209 -2.30 -14.30 -12.10
N PRO A 210 -1.50 -13.64 -12.94
CA PRO A 210 -0.77 -12.40 -12.71
C PRO A 210 -1.71 -11.18 -12.58
N TYR A 211 -1.17 -9.98 -12.51
CA TYR A 211 -1.92 -8.79 -12.17
C TYR A 211 -3.05 -8.44 -13.15
N ARG A 212 -4.10 -7.84 -12.59
CA ARG A 212 -5.25 -7.26 -13.27
C ARG A 212 -5.62 -5.94 -12.59
N GLU A 213 -6.05 -4.95 -13.36
CA GLU A 213 -6.64 -3.71 -12.86
C GLU A 213 -7.95 -3.43 -13.58
N ALA A 214 -9.03 -3.27 -12.84
CA ALA A 214 -10.37 -3.01 -13.38
C ALA A 214 -11.18 -2.17 -12.37
N PRO A 215 -12.14 -1.34 -12.85
CA PRO A 215 -12.51 -1.07 -14.24
C PRO A 215 -11.53 -0.13 -14.95
N LYS A 216 -10.59 0.45 -14.19
CA LYS A 216 -9.56 1.36 -14.67
C LYS A 216 -8.21 0.98 -14.08
N SER A 217 -7.14 1.27 -14.81
CA SER A 217 -5.77 1.20 -14.31
C SER A 217 -5.37 2.55 -13.69
N TYR A 218 -4.73 2.51 -12.52
CA TYR A 218 -4.21 3.72 -11.87
C TYR A 218 -2.81 4.05 -12.40
N ILE A 219 -2.65 5.18 -13.06
CA ILE A 219 -1.36 5.59 -13.62
C ILE A 219 -0.58 6.45 -12.63
N ARG A 220 -1.23 7.51 -12.13
CA ARG A 220 -0.69 8.46 -11.16
C ARG A 220 -1.83 9.32 -10.60
N LYS A 221 -1.50 10.21 -9.66
CA LYS A 221 -2.48 11.14 -9.08
C LYS A 221 -3.35 11.80 -10.16
N LEU A 222 -4.67 11.64 -10.02
CA LEU A 222 -5.69 12.17 -10.93
C LEU A 222 -5.55 11.70 -12.39
N THR A 223 -5.03 10.50 -12.60
CA THR A 223 -4.91 9.95 -13.95
C THR A 223 -5.24 8.47 -13.93
N LEU A 224 -6.34 8.11 -14.57
CA LEU A 224 -6.78 6.74 -14.81
C LEU A 224 -6.63 6.40 -16.29
N ALA A 225 -6.29 5.15 -16.58
CA ALA A 225 -6.26 4.56 -17.91
C ALA A 225 -7.32 3.45 -18.02
N PRO A 226 -7.60 2.91 -19.20
CA PRO A 226 -8.40 1.71 -19.36
C PRO A 226 -7.89 0.53 -18.52
N SER A 227 -8.74 -0.48 -18.35
CA SER A 227 -8.38 -1.72 -17.63
C SER A 227 -7.20 -2.45 -18.26
N VAL A 228 -6.49 -3.23 -17.45
CA VAL A 228 -5.41 -4.11 -17.90
C VAL A 228 -5.59 -5.50 -17.33
N GLU A 229 -5.29 -6.53 -18.12
CA GLU A 229 -5.22 -7.91 -17.71
C GLU A 229 -3.95 -8.55 -18.27
N ALA A 230 -3.08 -9.04 -17.39
CA ALA A 230 -1.79 -9.59 -17.76
C ALA A 230 -1.86 -11.12 -17.91
N TYR A 231 -1.13 -11.64 -18.88
CA TYR A 231 -1.01 -13.08 -19.12
C TYR A 231 0.45 -13.50 -19.05
N GLN A 232 0.77 -14.45 -18.17
CA GLN A 232 2.10 -15.00 -18.01
C GLN A 232 2.21 -16.36 -18.70
N LEU A 233 3.34 -16.60 -19.36
CA LEU A 233 3.66 -17.91 -19.91
C LEU A 233 4.00 -18.89 -18.78
N LEU A 234 3.36 -20.04 -18.77
CA LEU A 234 3.78 -21.24 -18.06
C LEU A 234 4.12 -22.31 -19.11
N ARG A 235 5.36 -22.77 -19.10
CA ARG A 235 5.83 -23.73 -20.09
C ARG A 235 5.37 -25.15 -19.73
N LYS A 236 5.26 -26.00 -20.70
CA LYS A 236 4.94 -27.43 -20.51
C LYS A 236 5.79 -28.05 -19.41
N GLY A 237 5.13 -28.65 -18.43
CA GLY A 237 5.74 -29.29 -17.26
C GLY A 237 6.18 -28.32 -16.15
N GLU A 238 6.10 -27.01 -16.34
CA GLU A 238 6.30 -26.06 -15.25
C GLU A 238 5.09 -26.04 -14.31
N SER A 239 5.37 -25.80 -13.03
CA SER A 239 4.36 -25.59 -11.99
C SER A 239 4.59 -24.26 -11.29
N LEU A 240 3.49 -23.62 -10.90
CA LEU A 240 3.46 -22.39 -10.11
C LEU A 240 2.57 -22.63 -8.90
N SER A 241 3.05 -22.21 -7.71
CA SER A 241 2.26 -22.22 -6.49
C SER A 241 1.97 -20.80 -6.04
N LEU A 242 0.73 -20.57 -5.61
CA LEU A 242 0.21 -19.30 -5.12
C LEU A 242 -0.45 -19.55 -3.77
N THR A 243 -0.23 -18.63 -2.81
CA THR A 243 -0.77 -18.81 -1.45
C THR A 243 -1.44 -17.53 -0.96
N TRP A 244 -2.67 -17.67 -0.49
CA TRP A 244 -3.42 -16.61 0.17
C TRP A 244 -3.88 -17.05 1.56
N GLU A 245 -4.08 -16.09 2.45
CA GLU A 245 -4.80 -16.26 3.70
C GLU A 245 -6.05 -15.40 3.74
N LEU A 246 -7.14 -16.03 4.16
CA LEU A 246 -8.40 -15.37 4.46
C LEU A 246 -8.54 -15.28 5.98
N HIS A 247 -8.95 -14.10 6.45
CA HIS A 247 -9.23 -13.87 7.87
C HIS A 247 -10.59 -13.18 8.01
N GLU A 248 -11.42 -13.71 8.89
CA GLU A 248 -12.72 -13.14 9.29
C GLU A 248 -12.72 -12.94 10.81
N SER A 249 -13.29 -11.83 11.26
CA SER A 249 -13.50 -11.59 12.69
C SER A 249 -14.67 -10.62 12.91
N GLU A 250 -15.33 -10.77 14.06
CA GLU A 250 -16.26 -9.76 14.55
C GLU A 250 -15.48 -8.55 15.08
N ILE A 251 -15.98 -7.34 14.78
CA ILE A 251 -15.29 -6.11 15.13
C ILE A 251 -16.27 -4.94 15.20
N ALA A 252 -16.07 -4.03 16.15
CA ALA A 252 -17.04 -2.99 16.46
C ALA A 252 -17.16 -1.91 15.37
N ASP A 253 -16.03 -1.51 14.76
CA ASP A 253 -16.01 -0.44 13.76
C ASP A 253 -14.87 -0.59 12.74
N PHE A 254 -14.92 0.23 11.71
CA PHE A 254 -13.93 0.23 10.63
C PHE A 254 -12.51 0.60 11.09
N SER A 255 -12.35 1.43 12.12
CA SER A 255 -11.02 1.84 12.60
C SER A 255 -10.32 0.68 13.29
N GLU A 256 -11.07 -0.08 14.08
CA GLU A 256 -10.61 -1.31 14.71
C GLU A 256 -10.29 -2.38 13.66
N CYS A 257 -11.10 -2.50 12.61
CA CYS A 257 -10.81 -3.35 11.44
C CYS A 257 -9.44 -2.99 10.82
N VAL A 258 -9.18 -1.71 10.59
CA VAL A 258 -7.89 -1.26 10.03
C VAL A 258 -6.74 -1.58 10.98
N GLN A 259 -6.90 -1.39 12.28
CA GLN A 259 -5.89 -1.75 13.28
C GLN A 259 -5.55 -3.24 13.22
N HIS A 260 -6.56 -4.11 13.26
CA HIS A 260 -6.36 -5.56 13.16
C HIS A 260 -5.64 -5.98 11.87
N ILE A 261 -6.02 -5.40 10.74
CA ILE A 261 -5.36 -5.67 9.46
C ILE A 261 -3.88 -5.24 9.49
N TRP A 262 -3.57 -4.10 10.11
CA TRP A 262 -2.20 -3.62 10.25
C TRP A 262 -1.36 -4.53 11.15
N GLU A 263 -1.86 -4.89 12.31
CA GLU A 263 -1.19 -5.81 13.24
C GLU A 263 -0.95 -7.16 12.57
N TYR A 264 -1.98 -7.73 11.94
CA TYR A 264 -1.86 -8.98 11.19
C TYR A 264 -0.83 -8.90 10.06
N SER A 265 -0.86 -7.83 9.25
CA SER A 265 0.09 -7.66 8.14
C SER A 265 1.52 -7.50 8.63
N TYR A 266 1.74 -6.78 9.72
CA TYR A 266 3.04 -6.62 10.33
C TYR A 266 3.60 -7.95 10.84
N ASP A 267 2.80 -8.69 11.59
CA ASP A 267 3.20 -9.98 12.17
C ASP A 267 3.46 -11.03 11.08
N THR A 268 2.61 -11.07 10.04
CA THR A 268 2.74 -12.03 8.93
C THR A 268 3.97 -11.74 8.07
N ASN A 269 4.22 -10.49 7.73
CA ASN A 269 5.35 -10.11 6.88
C ASN A 269 6.67 -10.00 7.68
N CYS A 270 6.58 -9.78 9.00
CA CYS A 270 7.70 -9.69 9.93
C CYS A 270 8.94 -9.02 9.29
N PRO A 271 8.82 -7.72 8.93
CA PRO A 271 9.85 -7.07 8.12
C PRO A 271 11.19 -7.11 8.83
N GLN A 272 12.20 -7.64 8.14
CA GLN A 272 13.55 -7.73 8.69
C GLN A 272 14.15 -6.35 8.83
N ILE A 273 14.86 -6.13 9.92
CA ILE A 273 15.65 -4.91 10.11
C ILE A 273 16.73 -4.89 9.02
N VAL A 274 16.69 -3.88 8.17
CA VAL A 274 17.72 -3.68 7.15
C VAL A 274 18.97 -3.12 7.83
N ASN A 275 20.07 -3.89 7.82
CA ASN A 275 21.36 -3.39 8.24
C ASN A 275 21.87 -2.39 7.19
N THR A 276 21.80 -1.11 7.51
CA THR A 276 22.41 -0.07 6.68
C THR A 276 23.91 0.06 6.98
N PRO A 277 24.76 0.41 6.00
CA PRO A 277 26.18 0.62 6.23
C PRO A 277 26.48 1.88 7.06
N TYR A 278 25.45 2.68 7.36
CA TYR A 278 25.58 3.93 8.12
C TYR A 278 24.72 3.88 9.38
N SER A 279 25.30 4.29 10.52
CA SER A 279 24.53 4.53 11.73
C SER A 279 23.57 5.74 11.57
N PRO A 280 22.53 5.85 12.40
CA PRO A 280 21.65 7.03 12.42
C PRO A 280 22.43 8.34 12.65
N GLU A 281 23.48 8.31 13.48
CA GLU A 281 24.35 9.44 13.75
C GLU A 281 25.12 9.86 12.50
N LYS A 282 25.65 8.88 11.75
CA LYS A 282 26.35 9.16 10.49
C LYS A 282 25.39 9.72 9.42
N MET A 283 24.16 9.24 9.38
CA MET A 283 23.14 9.79 8.48
C MET A 283 22.83 11.25 8.84
N LYS A 284 22.61 11.56 10.13
CA LYS A 284 22.39 12.93 10.62
C LYS A 284 23.56 13.85 10.28
N GLU A 285 24.81 13.38 10.45
CA GLU A 285 25.99 14.14 10.09
C GLU A 285 26.01 14.51 8.60
N VAL A 286 25.78 13.52 7.73
CA VAL A 286 25.77 13.74 6.27
C VAL A 286 24.66 14.71 5.86
N MET A 287 23.43 14.52 6.39
CA MET A 287 22.32 15.45 6.12
C MET A 287 22.59 16.86 6.62
N SER A 288 23.25 17.00 7.77
CA SER A 288 23.60 18.30 8.35
C SER A 288 24.69 19.01 7.55
N ASN A 289 25.64 18.29 6.97
CA ASN A 289 26.62 18.86 6.05
C ASN A 289 25.91 19.40 4.78
N PHE A 290 24.89 18.70 4.28
CA PHE A 290 24.08 19.20 3.17
C PHE A 290 23.39 20.53 3.49
N PHE A 291 22.94 20.75 4.73
CA PHE A 291 22.37 22.06 5.12
C PHE A 291 23.42 23.19 5.03
N VAL A 292 24.69 22.93 5.32
CA VAL A 292 25.76 23.92 5.13
C VAL A 292 26.00 24.21 3.66
N GLU A 293 26.07 23.19 2.84
CA GLU A 293 26.35 23.31 1.40
C GLU A 293 25.19 23.93 0.61
N SER A 294 23.95 23.67 1.05
CA SER A 294 22.73 24.18 0.40
C SER A 294 22.30 25.57 0.87
N PHE A 295 23.00 26.15 1.84
CA PHE A 295 22.64 27.47 2.41
C PHE A 295 22.81 28.62 1.41
N VAL A 296 21.77 29.42 1.27
CA VAL A 296 21.74 30.61 0.42
C VAL A 296 21.50 31.87 1.29
N GLY A 297 22.52 32.71 1.40
CA GLY A 297 22.50 33.91 2.25
C GLY A 297 21.78 35.11 1.66
N ASN A 298 21.19 35.00 0.46
CA ASN A 298 20.45 36.08 -0.18
C ASN A 298 19.01 36.11 0.34
N THR A 299 18.31 37.25 0.17
CA THR A 299 16.91 37.40 0.57
C THR A 299 15.96 36.80 -0.48
N PRO A 300 15.04 35.90 -0.10
CA PRO A 300 14.92 35.31 1.24
C PRO A 300 16.05 34.29 1.52
N THR A 301 16.60 34.35 2.73
CA THR A 301 17.61 33.39 3.17
C THR A 301 16.99 32.00 3.28
N HIS A 302 17.56 31.03 2.64
CA HIS A 302 16.95 29.69 2.52
C HIS A 302 17.99 28.61 2.28
N TYR A 303 17.53 27.37 2.16
CA TYR A 303 18.30 26.25 1.62
C TYR A 303 17.84 25.91 0.21
N TYR A 304 18.76 25.50 -0.66
CA TYR A 304 18.37 24.80 -1.89
C TYR A 304 17.60 23.53 -1.53
N SER A 305 16.57 23.23 -2.31
CA SER A 305 15.57 22.23 -1.96
C SER A 305 15.83 20.82 -2.51
N GLY A 306 16.92 20.62 -3.21
CA GLY A 306 17.20 19.33 -3.84
C GLY A 306 18.67 19.07 -4.11
N VAL A 307 18.94 17.83 -4.51
CA VAL A 307 20.25 17.34 -4.97
C VAL A 307 20.09 16.77 -6.37
N GLU A 308 20.95 17.17 -7.29
CA GLU A 308 21.10 16.50 -8.57
C GLU A 308 21.86 15.19 -8.33
N LEU A 309 21.17 14.06 -8.42
CA LEU A 309 21.70 12.75 -8.04
C LEU A 309 22.90 12.31 -8.89
N ARG A 310 22.95 12.73 -10.15
CA ARG A 310 24.05 12.37 -11.07
C ARG A 310 25.37 13.02 -10.69
N THR A 311 25.34 14.26 -10.21
CA THR A 311 26.50 15.06 -9.88
C THR A 311 26.76 15.17 -8.38
N ALA A 312 25.79 14.75 -7.56
CA ALA A 312 25.77 14.93 -6.10
C ALA A 312 25.94 16.39 -5.67
N THR A 313 25.43 17.33 -6.49
CA THR A 313 25.49 18.78 -6.21
C THR A 313 24.11 19.30 -5.81
N CYS A 314 24.06 20.43 -5.08
CA CYS A 314 22.82 21.08 -4.74
C CYS A 314 22.09 21.55 -6.02
N ASP A 315 20.80 21.29 -6.10
CA ASP A 315 19.93 21.80 -7.16
C ASP A 315 19.65 23.29 -6.93
N GLN A 316 20.30 24.14 -7.73
CA GLN A 316 20.26 25.60 -7.62
C GLN A 316 18.99 26.17 -8.28
N THR A 317 17.84 25.85 -7.72
CA THR A 317 16.57 26.47 -8.15
C THR A 317 16.51 27.95 -7.81
N ASP A 318 15.66 28.70 -8.49
CA ASP A 318 15.36 30.12 -8.17
C ASP A 318 14.19 30.29 -7.21
N VAL A 319 13.84 29.21 -6.49
CA VAL A 319 12.65 29.15 -5.65
C VAL A 319 13.02 28.89 -4.21
N ALA A 320 12.54 29.75 -3.31
CA ALA A 320 12.51 29.50 -1.87
C ALA A 320 11.09 29.15 -1.43
N GLU A 321 10.93 28.02 -0.74
CA GLU A 321 9.65 27.56 -0.20
C GLU A 321 9.71 27.48 1.32
N VAL A 322 8.70 28.05 1.99
CA VAL A 322 8.63 28.12 3.45
C VAL A 322 8.49 26.75 4.11
N GLY A 323 7.66 25.91 3.55
CA GLY A 323 7.35 24.57 4.02
C GLY A 323 7.06 23.62 2.85
N PHE A 324 6.73 22.42 3.10
CA PHE A 324 6.46 21.26 2.23
C PHE A 324 7.52 20.17 2.40
N VAL A 325 7.24 19.25 3.34
CA VAL A 325 8.14 18.12 3.65
C VAL A 325 9.57 18.59 3.97
N GLY A 326 9.70 19.45 4.98
CA GLY A 326 11.00 19.88 5.48
C GLY A 326 11.73 20.90 4.61
N ARG A 327 11.03 21.76 3.91
CA ARG A 327 11.64 22.89 3.19
C ARG A 327 12.29 23.87 4.17
N THR A 328 12.46 25.12 3.82
CA THR A 328 13.36 26.07 4.45
C THR A 328 13.26 26.16 5.97
N LEU A 329 12.08 26.45 6.55
CA LEU A 329 11.97 26.68 7.99
C LEU A 329 12.13 25.40 8.82
N LEU A 330 11.52 24.30 8.40
CA LEU A 330 11.67 23.03 9.14
C LEU A 330 13.10 22.47 9.02
N ASN A 331 13.78 22.66 7.90
CA ASN A 331 15.19 22.32 7.76
C ASN A 331 16.07 23.21 8.65
N ALA A 332 15.73 24.50 8.79
CA ALA A 332 16.43 25.40 9.71
C ALA A 332 16.25 24.97 11.17
N PHE A 333 15.05 24.56 11.55
CA PHE A 333 14.78 24.00 12.87
C PHE A 333 15.61 22.72 13.13
N ASN A 334 15.61 21.77 12.20
CA ASN A 334 16.40 20.54 12.32
C ASN A 334 17.92 20.83 12.36
N ALA A 335 18.37 21.79 11.57
CA ALA A 335 19.77 22.22 11.56
C ALA A 335 20.18 22.89 12.89
N LEU A 336 19.28 23.71 13.47
CA LEU A 336 19.48 24.34 14.78
C LEU A 336 19.59 23.28 15.87
N GLU A 337 18.60 22.39 15.97
CA GLU A 337 18.58 21.36 17.00
C GLU A 337 19.82 20.48 16.95
N TYR A 338 20.19 19.96 15.76
CA TYR A 338 21.39 19.15 15.60
C TYR A 338 22.67 19.97 15.85
N GLY A 339 22.70 21.23 15.39
CA GLY A 339 23.82 22.16 15.58
C GLY A 339 24.12 22.43 17.06
N GLU A 340 23.08 22.63 17.88
CA GLU A 340 23.21 22.79 19.33
C GLU A 340 23.69 21.51 19.99
N GLN A 341 23.10 20.36 19.65
CA GLN A 341 23.50 19.06 20.19
C GLN A 341 24.95 18.71 19.88
N GLN A 342 25.43 19.02 18.68
CA GLN A 342 26.76 18.67 18.19
C GLN A 342 27.78 19.84 18.30
N ARG A 343 27.38 21.00 18.83
CA ARG A 343 28.20 22.23 18.93
C ARG A 343 28.69 22.72 17.56
N ARG A 344 27.85 22.58 16.53
CA ARG A 344 28.11 23.03 15.15
C ARG A 344 27.63 24.46 14.99
N THR A 345 28.52 25.44 15.25
CA THR A 345 28.17 26.87 15.19
C THR A 345 27.78 27.35 13.79
N ASP A 346 28.26 26.72 12.73
CA ASP A 346 27.88 26.98 11.34
C ASP A 346 26.39 26.71 11.10
N LEU A 347 25.88 25.55 11.56
CA LEU A 347 24.47 25.18 11.46
C LEU A 347 23.59 26.14 12.26
N VAL A 348 23.95 26.40 13.51
CA VAL A 348 23.20 27.29 14.42
C VAL A 348 23.11 28.69 13.80
N THR A 349 24.25 29.25 13.32
CA THR A 349 24.29 30.60 12.74
C THR A 349 23.44 30.67 11.47
N ASN A 350 23.48 29.67 10.61
CA ASN A 350 22.69 29.67 9.38
C ASN A 350 21.20 29.52 9.65
N ALA A 351 20.82 28.68 10.64
CA ALA A 351 19.42 28.54 11.06
C ALA A 351 18.83 29.88 11.56
N TYR A 352 19.53 30.57 12.45
CA TYR A 352 19.07 31.90 12.91
C TYR A 352 18.95 32.90 11.78
N LYS A 353 19.89 32.96 10.84
CA LYS A 353 19.76 33.86 9.68
C LYS A 353 18.51 33.56 8.85
N ILE A 354 18.12 32.29 8.73
CA ILE A 354 16.90 31.93 8.03
C ILE A 354 15.68 32.38 8.82
N PHE A 355 15.61 32.11 10.13
CA PHE A 355 14.50 32.54 10.97
C PHE A 355 14.36 34.09 10.95
N ASP A 356 15.43 34.79 11.15
CA ASP A 356 15.42 36.27 11.11
C ASP A 356 14.95 36.81 9.76
N SER A 357 15.41 36.21 8.64
CA SER A 357 14.98 36.58 7.30
C SER A 357 13.49 36.40 7.08
N TYR A 358 12.94 35.27 7.55
CA TYR A 358 11.49 34.99 7.43
C TYR A 358 10.67 35.86 8.39
N LEU A 359 11.10 36.07 9.62
CA LEU A 359 10.41 36.95 10.55
C LEU A 359 10.37 38.41 10.08
N GLN A 360 11.40 38.87 9.37
CA GLN A 360 11.47 40.23 8.86
C GLN A 360 10.76 40.41 7.52
N ASN A 361 10.86 39.45 6.61
CA ASN A 361 10.47 39.62 5.21
C ASN A 361 9.60 38.47 4.66
N GLY A 362 9.29 37.46 5.47
CA GLY A 362 8.65 36.26 5.01
C GLY A 362 7.12 36.29 5.01
N PHE A 363 6.49 37.40 5.46
CA PHE A 363 5.04 37.50 5.57
C PHE A 363 4.44 38.39 4.47
N SER A 364 3.27 37.96 4.00
CA SER A 364 2.40 38.80 3.16
C SER A 364 1.70 39.86 3.99
N GLU A 365 1.07 40.82 3.32
CA GLU A 365 0.24 41.87 3.96
C GLU A 365 -0.92 41.31 4.78
N THR A 366 -1.39 40.07 4.45
CA THR A 366 -2.45 39.40 5.15
C THR A 366 -1.96 38.57 6.35
N GLY A 367 -0.67 38.58 6.65
CA GLY A 367 -0.07 37.88 7.78
C GLY A 367 0.22 36.39 7.57
N PHE A 368 0.03 35.86 6.36
CA PHE A 368 0.48 34.53 5.99
C PHE A 368 1.93 34.53 5.51
N PHE A 369 2.64 33.42 5.65
CA PHE A 369 3.94 33.30 5.00
C PHE A 369 3.82 33.42 3.49
N ASN A 370 4.80 34.09 2.87
CA ASN A 370 5.06 34.00 1.45
C ASN A 370 5.56 32.59 1.12
N GLU A 371 4.65 31.68 0.71
CA GLU A 371 4.93 30.24 0.62
C GLU A 371 5.99 29.89 -0.39
N VAL A 372 5.93 30.53 -1.57
CA VAL A 372 6.82 30.29 -2.70
C VAL A 372 7.30 31.62 -3.24
N VAL A 373 8.60 31.85 -3.16
CA VAL A 373 9.27 33.06 -3.59
C VAL A 373 10.25 32.73 -4.71
N HIS A 374 9.99 33.27 -5.90
CA HIS A 374 10.91 33.21 -7.04
C HIS A 374 11.89 34.39 -6.93
N TYR A 375 12.94 34.22 -6.17
CA TYR A 375 13.80 35.33 -5.75
C TYR A 375 14.60 36.01 -6.89
N ARG A 376 14.91 35.26 -7.95
CA ARG A 376 15.58 35.84 -9.15
C ARG A 376 14.63 36.68 -10.00
N ARG A 377 13.32 36.39 -9.93
CA ARG A 377 12.28 37.13 -10.69
C ARG A 377 11.55 38.14 -9.85
N ASN A 378 11.86 38.23 -8.56
CA ASN A 378 11.16 39.04 -7.57
C ASN A 378 9.64 38.83 -7.60
N PHE A 379 9.22 37.58 -7.64
CA PHE A 379 7.82 37.19 -7.74
C PHE A 379 7.45 36.25 -6.57
N VAL A 380 6.30 36.53 -5.94
CA VAL A 380 5.73 35.73 -4.86
C VAL A 380 4.42 35.09 -5.36
N GLU A 381 4.26 33.78 -5.20
CA GLU A 381 3.01 33.15 -5.52
C GLU A 381 1.92 33.55 -4.52
N SER A 382 0.69 33.78 -5.03
CA SER A 382 -0.45 34.22 -4.21
C SER A 382 -1.23 33.09 -3.56
N VAL A 383 -0.82 31.84 -3.77
CA VAL A 383 -1.51 30.65 -3.23
C VAL A 383 -0.94 30.30 -1.86
N HIS A 384 -1.83 30.11 -0.87
CA HIS A 384 -1.47 29.68 0.47
C HIS A 384 -2.09 28.29 0.76
N SER A 385 -1.28 27.36 1.22
CA SER A 385 -1.73 26.03 1.64
C SER A 385 -1.60 25.86 3.16
N ILE A 386 -2.61 25.30 3.79
CA ILE A 386 -2.60 25.02 5.24
C ILE A 386 -1.32 24.27 5.64
N ARG A 387 -0.89 23.30 4.82
CA ARG A 387 0.29 22.48 5.09
C ARG A 387 1.57 23.31 5.18
N ARG A 388 1.86 24.15 4.19
CA ARG A 388 3.08 24.97 4.19
C ARG A 388 3.08 26.01 5.30
N GLN A 389 1.91 26.62 5.55
CA GLN A 389 1.75 27.58 6.65
C GLN A 389 2.00 26.91 8.00
N SER A 390 1.38 25.74 8.25
CA SER A 390 1.53 25.03 9.53
C SER A 390 2.96 24.51 9.76
N GLU A 391 3.64 24.00 8.74
CA GLU A 391 5.05 23.59 8.85
C GLU A 391 5.95 24.80 9.20
N GLY A 392 5.70 25.97 8.58
CA GLY A 392 6.45 27.20 8.87
C GLY A 392 6.22 27.68 10.30
N VAL A 393 4.97 27.72 10.76
CA VAL A 393 4.62 28.10 12.15
C VAL A 393 5.25 27.14 13.15
N TYR A 394 5.12 25.83 12.91
CA TYR A 394 5.71 24.80 13.80
C TYR A 394 7.22 24.97 13.98
N ALA A 395 7.93 25.34 12.92
CA ALA A 395 9.38 25.50 12.98
C ALA A 395 9.83 26.77 13.73
N LEU A 396 8.93 27.76 13.89
CA LEU A 396 9.23 29.02 14.59
C LEU A 396 8.79 29.02 16.06
N LEU A 397 7.89 28.10 16.47
CA LEU A 397 7.44 27.91 17.85
C LEU A 397 8.38 27.02 18.66
#